data_1a46f8ce40123fb2c8a9c26718911bb9
#
_entry.id   1a46f8ce40123fb2c8a9c26718911bb9
#
_cell.length_a   1.000
_cell.length_b   1.000
_cell.length_c   1.000
_cell.angle_alpha   90.00
_cell.angle_beta   90.00
_cell.angle_gamma   90.00
#
_symmetry.space_group_name_H-M   'P 1'
#
loop_
_entity.id
_entity.type
_entity.pdbx_description
1 polymer ?
#
loop_
_entity_poly.entity_id
_entity_poly.type
_entity_poly.pdbx_seq_one_letter_code
_entity_poly.pdbx_strand_id
1 'polypeptide(L)'
;TFQFVVDALQREWHLIAPDWRGYGDSQWLGHPYWFPDYYADLEALLQHYSPDRPAQIVGHSMGANIAATFAALRPQRVARLAMLDFLGLKPDPAIDAAQQLGKWLDEISDQPRLRTYPDHAALARRLRFANPRLTAERAEFLSRAVSRTLPDGQVEMACDPWHKVAAPNLYRVEDAMAAWRRITAPVLMLIAER
;
A
#
# COMPACT_ATOMS: atom_id res chain seq x y z
N THR A 1 6.06 7.73 3.95
CA THR A 1 4.74 8.38 4.15
C THR A 1 4.32 8.42 5.61
N PHE A 2 4.72 7.46 6.43
CA PHE A 2 4.39 7.42 7.87
C PHE A 2 5.29 8.28 8.76
N GLN A 3 6.21 9.08 8.23
CA GLN A 3 7.20 9.85 9.01
C GLN A 3 6.56 10.65 10.16
N PHE A 4 5.47 11.38 9.87
CA PHE A 4 4.81 12.18 10.91
C PHE A 4 4.15 11.34 12.01
N VAL A 5 3.73 10.12 11.71
CA VAL A 5 3.21 9.16 12.69
C VAL A 5 4.37 8.59 13.51
N VAL A 6 5.49 8.26 12.85
CA VAL A 6 6.71 7.81 13.51
C VAL A 6 7.22 8.87 14.48
N ASP A 7 7.31 10.13 14.06
CA ASP A 7 7.77 11.24 14.90
C ASP A 7 6.92 11.40 16.18
N ALA A 8 5.61 11.16 16.07
CA ALA A 8 4.70 11.25 17.21
C ALA A 8 4.80 10.06 18.18
N LEU A 9 5.11 8.87 17.68
CA LEU A 9 5.02 7.62 18.45
C LEU A 9 6.37 7.03 18.88
N GLN A 10 7.48 7.42 18.25
CA GLN A 10 8.80 6.78 18.43
C GLN A 10 9.35 6.81 19.87
N ARG A 11 8.84 7.69 20.74
CA ARG A 11 9.28 7.77 22.15
C ARG A 11 8.69 6.67 23.01
N GLU A 12 7.53 6.12 22.61
CA GLU A 12 6.76 5.16 23.41
C GLU A 12 6.72 3.78 22.76
N TRP A 13 7.03 3.70 21.45
CA TRP A 13 6.86 2.50 20.66
C TRP A 13 8.12 2.13 19.88
N HIS A 14 8.43 0.84 19.83
CA HIS A 14 9.33 0.30 18.82
C HIS A 14 8.55 0.17 17.51
N LEU A 15 8.85 1.03 16.54
CA LEU A 15 8.15 1.14 15.28
C LEU A 15 8.94 0.48 14.14
N ILE A 16 8.25 -0.32 13.34
CA ILE A 16 8.79 -0.96 12.15
C ILE A 16 7.93 -0.53 10.97
N ALA A 17 8.50 0.20 10.04
CA ALA A 17 7.82 0.73 8.86
C ALA A 17 8.54 0.27 7.59
N PRO A 18 8.27 -0.94 7.10
CA PRO A 18 8.92 -1.45 5.91
C PRO A 18 8.36 -0.80 4.65
N ASP A 19 9.21 -0.66 3.65
CA ASP A 19 8.75 -0.51 2.28
C ASP A 19 8.29 -1.87 1.77
N TRP A 20 7.09 -1.93 1.21
CA TRP A 20 6.61 -3.16 0.58
C TRP A 20 7.46 -3.50 -0.65
N ARG A 21 7.51 -4.79 -1.04
CA ARG A 21 8.12 -5.21 -2.32
C ARG A 21 7.63 -4.31 -3.45
N GLY A 22 8.55 -3.86 -4.31
CA GLY A 22 8.25 -2.95 -5.41
C GLY A 22 8.07 -1.49 -5.03
N TYR A 23 8.35 -1.10 -3.77
CA TYR A 23 8.33 0.29 -3.32
C TYR A 23 9.63 0.65 -2.63
N GLY A 24 9.99 1.95 -2.72
CA GLY A 24 11.15 2.50 -2.05
C GLY A 24 12.43 1.73 -2.36
N ASP A 25 13.15 1.38 -1.29
CA ASP A 25 14.41 0.64 -1.34
C ASP A 25 14.23 -0.90 -1.33
N SER A 26 12.98 -1.39 -1.19
CA SER A 26 12.69 -2.82 -1.28
C SER A 26 12.82 -3.33 -2.72
N GLN A 27 13.05 -4.64 -2.86
CA GLN A 27 13.28 -5.27 -4.16
C GLN A 27 12.11 -5.01 -5.14
N TRP A 28 12.46 -4.61 -6.36
CA TRP A 28 11.56 -4.49 -7.50
C TRP A 28 11.64 -5.77 -8.33
N LEU A 29 10.48 -6.37 -8.63
CA LEU A 29 10.43 -7.68 -9.26
C LEU A 29 10.47 -7.62 -10.80
N GLY A 30 10.05 -6.48 -11.39
CA GLY A 30 9.94 -6.34 -12.85
C GLY A 30 8.83 -7.18 -13.49
N HIS A 31 7.86 -7.60 -12.69
CA HIS A 31 6.65 -8.30 -13.13
C HIS A 31 5.46 -7.92 -12.23
N PRO A 32 4.20 -8.24 -12.62
CA PRO A 32 3.02 -7.87 -11.84
C PRO A 32 3.06 -8.36 -10.38
N TYR A 33 2.50 -7.55 -9.50
CA TYR A 33 2.42 -7.81 -8.07
C TYR A 33 1.09 -8.41 -7.70
N TRP A 34 1.09 -9.33 -6.73
CA TRP A 34 -0.10 -10.01 -6.28
C TRP A 34 -0.28 -9.87 -4.76
N PHE A 35 -1.52 -9.63 -4.31
CA PHE A 35 -1.81 -9.45 -2.88
C PHE A 35 -1.34 -10.60 -1.98
N PRO A 36 -1.44 -11.89 -2.35
CA PRO A 36 -0.89 -12.99 -1.57
C PRO A 36 0.59 -12.84 -1.21
N ASP A 37 1.39 -12.22 -2.08
CA ASP A 37 2.81 -11.97 -1.79
C ASP A 37 3.01 -11.02 -0.61
N TYR A 38 2.17 -9.99 -0.48
CA TYR A 38 2.22 -9.06 0.65
C TYR A 38 1.76 -9.70 1.96
N TYR A 39 0.85 -10.68 1.91
CA TYR A 39 0.50 -11.44 3.11
C TYR A 39 1.67 -12.30 3.59
N ALA A 40 2.40 -12.91 2.65
CA ALA A 40 3.61 -13.66 2.95
C ALA A 40 4.73 -12.76 3.48
N ASP A 41 4.91 -11.56 2.92
CA ASP A 41 5.86 -10.57 3.43
C ASP A 41 5.52 -10.16 4.86
N LEU A 42 4.25 -9.88 5.15
CA LEU A 42 3.82 -9.52 6.50
C LEU A 42 4.04 -10.66 7.49
N GLU A 43 3.77 -11.91 7.10
CA GLU A 43 4.08 -13.09 7.91
C GLU A 43 5.57 -13.16 8.24
N ALA A 44 6.45 -13.01 7.22
CA ALA A 44 7.90 -13.04 7.40
C ALA A 44 8.40 -11.88 8.29
N LEU A 45 7.88 -10.67 8.09
CA LEU A 45 8.20 -9.51 8.93
C LEU A 45 7.81 -9.75 10.38
N LEU A 46 6.61 -10.23 10.65
CA LEU A 46 6.17 -10.54 12.01
C LEU A 46 6.97 -11.67 12.62
N GLN A 47 7.34 -12.68 11.84
CA GLN A 47 8.17 -13.79 12.31
C GLN A 47 9.57 -13.31 12.72
N HIS A 48 10.11 -12.32 12.02
CA HIS A 48 11.40 -11.73 12.32
C HIS A 48 11.36 -10.77 13.52
N TYR A 49 10.41 -9.84 13.53
CA TYR A 49 10.39 -8.74 14.50
C TYR A 49 9.54 -9.00 15.74
N SER A 50 8.60 -9.93 15.68
CA SER A 50 7.69 -10.26 16.78
C SER A 50 7.34 -11.76 16.78
N PRO A 51 8.35 -12.66 16.88
CA PRO A 51 8.13 -14.11 16.74
C PRO A 51 7.17 -14.66 17.81
N ASP A 52 7.29 -14.19 19.04
CA ASP A 52 6.63 -14.75 20.22
C ASP A 52 5.38 -13.98 20.68
N ARG A 53 5.09 -12.85 20.09
CA ARG A 53 3.99 -11.99 20.53
C ARG A 53 3.18 -11.46 19.33
N PRO A 54 1.84 -11.32 19.46
CA PRO A 54 1.04 -10.64 18.46
C PRO A 54 1.41 -9.16 18.37
N ALA A 55 1.48 -8.65 17.14
CA ALA A 55 1.84 -7.27 16.85
C ALA A 55 0.64 -6.33 16.82
N GLN A 56 0.88 -5.05 17.04
CA GLN A 56 -0.07 -3.99 16.71
C GLN A 56 0.25 -3.49 15.31
N ILE A 57 -0.74 -3.46 14.43
CA ILE A 57 -0.55 -3.14 13.02
C ILE A 57 -1.32 -1.88 12.67
N VAL A 58 -0.67 -0.97 11.96
CA VAL A 58 -1.28 0.22 11.37
C VAL A 58 -1.12 0.14 9.86
N GLY A 59 -2.20 0.15 9.13
CA GLY A 59 -2.19 0.15 7.66
C GLY A 59 -2.97 1.32 7.09
N HIS A 60 -2.48 1.90 5.99
CA HIS A 60 -3.17 2.93 5.23
C HIS A 60 -3.46 2.44 3.82
N SER A 61 -4.67 2.69 3.31
CA SER A 61 -5.07 2.33 1.94
C SER A 61 -4.75 0.86 1.62
N MET A 62 -3.87 0.58 0.65
CA MET A 62 -3.40 -0.77 0.33
C MET A 62 -2.86 -1.52 1.55
N GLY A 63 -2.08 -0.85 2.40
CA GLY A 63 -1.55 -1.43 3.64
C GLY A 63 -2.65 -1.80 4.64
N ALA A 64 -3.75 -1.06 4.67
CA ALA A 64 -4.91 -1.41 5.50
C ALA A 64 -5.63 -2.66 4.98
N ASN A 65 -5.76 -2.80 3.65
CA ASN A 65 -6.30 -4.02 3.04
C ASN A 65 -5.44 -5.25 3.37
N ILE A 66 -4.12 -5.12 3.22
CA ILE A 66 -3.17 -6.20 3.53
C ILE A 66 -3.29 -6.58 5.01
N ALA A 67 -3.24 -5.59 5.91
CA ALA A 67 -3.30 -5.80 7.36
C ALA A 67 -4.63 -6.44 7.81
N ALA A 68 -5.77 -5.98 7.28
CA ALA A 68 -7.07 -6.53 7.60
C ALA A 68 -7.24 -7.97 7.13
N THR A 69 -6.82 -8.26 5.89
CA THR A 69 -6.87 -9.62 5.36
C THR A 69 -5.92 -10.53 6.15
N PHE A 70 -4.70 -10.07 6.45
CA PHE A 70 -3.76 -10.83 7.27
C PHE A 70 -4.30 -11.11 8.68
N ALA A 71 -4.93 -10.11 9.34
CA ALA A 71 -5.54 -10.30 10.65
C ALA A 71 -6.67 -11.34 10.63
N ALA A 72 -7.39 -11.47 9.52
CA ALA A 72 -8.39 -12.52 9.33
C ALA A 72 -7.76 -13.91 9.11
N LEU A 73 -6.61 -13.97 8.42
CA LEU A 73 -5.88 -15.22 8.14
C LEU A 73 -5.07 -15.72 9.34
N ARG A 74 -4.57 -14.79 10.16
CA ARG A 74 -3.67 -15.04 11.30
C ARG A 74 -4.13 -14.26 12.55
N PRO A 75 -5.36 -14.47 13.04
CA PRO A 75 -5.90 -13.67 14.16
C PRO A 75 -5.01 -13.69 15.41
N GLN A 76 -4.32 -14.79 15.66
CA GLN A 76 -3.40 -14.95 16.78
C GLN A 76 -2.10 -14.11 16.66
N ARG A 77 -1.80 -13.56 15.45
CA ARG A 77 -0.60 -12.76 15.20
C ARG A 77 -0.86 -11.26 15.33
N VAL A 78 -2.11 -10.84 15.49
CA VAL A 78 -2.50 -9.42 15.53
C VAL A 78 -3.17 -9.10 16.84
N ALA A 79 -2.53 -8.24 17.65
CA ALA A 79 -3.05 -7.79 18.95
C ALA A 79 -4.05 -6.65 18.79
N ARG A 80 -3.79 -5.72 17.88
CA ARG A 80 -4.66 -4.58 17.54
C ARG A 80 -4.42 -4.19 16.08
N LEU A 81 -5.45 -3.69 15.42
CA LEU A 81 -5.40 -3.22 14.04
C LEU A 81 -5.93 -1.80 13.93
N ALA A 82 -5.17 -0.90 13.32
CA ALA A 82 -5.67 0.40 12.89
C ALA A 82 -5.68 0.47 11.35
N MET A 83 -6.86 0.71 10.79
CA MET A 83 -7.11 0.87 9.36
C MET A 83 -7.33 2.35 9.05
N LEU A 84 -6.48 2.92 8.20
CA LEU A 84 -6.55 4.32 7.83
C LEU A 84 -7.02 4.43 6.37
N ASP A 85 -8.15 5.09 6.18
CA ASP A 85 -8.76 5.45 4.90
C ASP A 85 -8.92 4.27 3.92
N PHE A 86 -9.49 3.16 4.42
CA PHE A 86 -9.81 1.99 3.62
C PHE A 86 -11.08 1.29 4.12
N LEU A 87 -12.09 1.16 3.25
CA LEU A 87 -13.37 0.46 3.49
C LEU A 87 -13.60 -0.70 2.51
N GLY A 88 -12.55 -1.20 1.88
CA GLY A 88 -12.66 -2.14 0.79
C GLY A 88 -12.59 -1.46 -0.58
N LEU A 89 -12.44 -2.26 -1.61
CA LEU A 89 -12.49 -1.80 -3.00
C LEU A 89 -13.94 -1.83 -3.49
N LYS A 90 -14.32 -0.81 -4.26
CA LYS A 90 -15.62 -0.83 -4.94
C LYS A 90 -15.49 -1.73 -6.18
N PRO A 91 -16.25 -2.83 -6.27
CA PRO A 91 -16.22 -3.66 -7.47
C PRO A 91 -16.85 -2.91 -8.63
N ASP A 92 -16.38 -3.16 -9.84
CA ASP A 92 -17.08 -2.76 -11.04
C ASP A 92 -18.03 -3.90 -11.44
N PRO A 93 -19.35 -3.71 -11.33
CA PRO A 93 -20.32 -4.76 -11.64
C PRO A 93 -20.38 -5.10 -13.14
N ALA A 94 -19.78 -4.26 -13.99
CA ALA A 94 -19.76 -4.49 -15.43
C ALA A 94 -18.62 -5.43 -15.86
N ILE A 95 -17.69 -5.75 -14.97
CA ILE A 95 -16.52 -6.58 -15.28
C ILE A 95 -16.71 -7.97 -14.65
N ASP A 96 -16.74 -9.00 -15.50
CA ASP A 96 -16.68 -10.39 -15.07
C ASP A 96 -15.24 -10.92 -14.97
N ALA A 97 -15.09 -12.17 -14.49
CA ALA A 97 -13.77 -12.77 -14.29
C ALA A 97 -12.98 -12.98 -15.59
N ALA A 98 -13.66 -13.26 -16.71
CA ALA A 98 -13.01 -13.46 -18.01
C ALA A 98 -12.50 -12.10 -18.55
N GLN A 99 -13.32 -11.07 -18.45
CA GLN A 99 -12.94 -9.70 -18.82
C GLN A 99 -11.76 -9.18 -17.98
N GLN A 100 -11.76 -9.48 -16.67
CA GLN A 100 -10.64 -9.11 -15.78
C GLN A 100 -9.34 -9.82 -16.20
N LEU A 101 -9.40 -11.10 -16.55
CA LEU A 101 -8.25 -11.85 -17.04
C LEU A 101 -7.79 -11.34 -18.41
N GLY A 102 -8.71 -11.02 -19.31
CA GLY A 102 -8.39 -10.41 -20.61
C GLY A 102 -7.65 -9.09 -20.44
N LYS A 103 -8.18 -8.20 -19.59
CA LYS A 103 -7.52 -6.93 -19.25
C LYS A 103 -6.12 -7.14 -18.70
N TRP A 104 -5.95 -8.10 -17.78
CA TRP A 104 -4.64 -8.43 -17.22
C TRP A 104 -3.67 -8.92 -18.31
N LEU A 105 -4.11 -9.78 -19.24
CA LEU A 105 -3.27 -10.24 -20.36
C LEU A 105 -2.84 -9.08 -21.26
N ASP A 106 -3.74 -8.14 -21.55
CA ASP A 106 -3.42 -6.96 -22.35
C ASP A 106 -2.37 -6.08 -21.62
N GLU A 107 -2.59 -5.82 -20.32
CA GLU A 107 -1.71 -4.96 -19.52
C GLU A 107 -0.31 -5.57 -19.28
N ILE A 108 -0.15 -6.89 -19.19
CA ILE A 108 1.17 -7.52 -19.09
C ILE A 108 1.94 -7.51 -20.40
N SER A 109 1.25 -7.43 -21.53
CA SER A 109 1.87 -7.35 -22.84
C SER A 109 2.41 -5.95 -23.14
N ASP A 110 1.83 -4.93 -22.51
CA ASP A 110 2.22 -3.53 -22.65
C ASP A 110 3.08 -3.13 -21.43
N GLN A 111 4.40 -3.10 -21.61
CA GLN A 111 5.33 -2.82 -20.50
C GLN A 111 4.97 -1.50 -19.79
N PRO A 112 4.54 -1.53 -18.52
CA PRO A 112 4.09 -0.33 -17.83
C PRO A 112 5.25 0.63 -17.59
N ARG A 113 4.98 1.95 -17.69
CA ARG A 113 5.98 3.00 -17.43
C ARG A 113 5.47 3.97 -16.40
N LEU A 114 6.38 4.49 -15.59
CA LEU A 114 6.08 5.59 -14.68
C LEU A 114 6.12 6.93 -15.44
N ARG A 115 5.38 7.87 -14.91
CA ARG A 115 5.48 9.26 -15.35
C ARG A 115 6.72 9.87 -14.72
N THR A 116 7.55 10.53 -15.52
CA THR A 116 8.67 11.34 -15.05
C THR A 116 8.26 12.81 -14.86
N TYR A 117 9.01 13.50 -14.03
CA TYR A 117 8.86 14.92 -13.74
C TYR A 117 10.24 15.59 -13.88
N PRO A 118 10.30 16.85 -14.33
CA PRO A 118 11.60 17.55 -14.49
C PRO A 118 12.41 17.61 -13.18
N ASP A 119 11.72 17.75 -12.03
CA ASP A 119 12.32 17.89 -10.72
C ASP A 119 11.31 17.57 -9.59
N HIS A 120 11.79 17.54 -8.35
CA HIS A 120 10.95 17.34 -7.17
C HIS A 120 9.90 18.46 -7.00
N ALA A 121 10.18 19.69 -7.43
CA ALA A 121 9.23 20.78 -7.32
C ALA A 121 8.00 20.55 -8.25
N ALA A 122 8.24 20.02 -9.45
CA ALA A 122 7.16 19.63 -10.37
C ALA A 122 6.30 18.49 -9.77
N LEU A 123 6.95 17.49 -9.16
CA LEU A 123 6.25 16.42 -8.46
C LEU A 123 5.47 16.96 -7.24
N ALA A 124 6.04 17.87 -6.45
CA ALA A 124 5.35 18.49 -5.32
C ALA A 124 4.09 19.26 -5.76
N ARG A 125 4.16 20.01 -6.88
CA ARG A 125 2.97 20.65 -7.48
C ARG A 125 1.91 19.63 -7.87
N ARG A 126 2.31 18.50 -8.45
CA ARG A 126 1.39 17.41 -8.82
C ARG A 126 0.72 16.78 -7.60
N LEU A 127 1.47 16.55 -6.51
CA LEU A 127 0.94 16.03 -5.26
C LEU A 127 -0.10 16.99 -4.65
N ARG A 128 0.17 18.30 -4.65
CA ARG A 128 -0.78 19.31 -4.18
C ARG A 128 -2.02 19.42 -5.06
N PHE A 129 -1.87 19.27 -6.37
CA PHE A 129 -3.03 19.22 -7.27
C PHE A 129 -3.94 18.02 -6.96
N ALA A 130 -3.34 16.86 -6.65
CA ALA A 130 -4.11 15.66 -6.28
C ALA A 130 -4.72 15.76 -4.86
N ASN A 131 -4.06 16.50 -3.96
CA ASN A 131 -4.55 16.74 -2.60
C ASN A 131 -4.38 18.24 -2.23
N PRO A 132 -5.40 19.05 -2.45
CA PRO A 132 -5.35 20.49 -2.14
C PRO A 132 -5.13 20.84 -0.66
N ARG A 133 -5.39 19.88 0.27
CA ARG A 133 -5.14 20.05 1.71
C ARG A 133 -3.66 19.90 2.06
N LEU A 134 -2.83 19.43 1.12
CA LEU A 134 -1.41 19.25 1.35
C LEU A 134 -0.67 20.60 1.36
N THR A 135 0.00 20.93 2.46
CA THR A 135 0.81 22.15 2.53
C THR A 135 2.01 22.08 1.57
N ALA A 136 2.56 23.24 1.18
CA ALA A 136 3.71 23.28 0.29
C ALA A 136 4.92 22.56 0.88
N GLU A 137 5.19 22.74 2.17
CA GLU A 137 6.27 22.10 2.91
C GLU A 137 6.14 20.57 2.92
N ARG A 138 4.94 20.06 3.25
CA ARG A 138 4.68 18.61 3.23
C ARG A 138 4.74 18.03 1.83
N ALA A 139 4.32 18.78 0.82
CA ALA A 139 4.41 18.34 -0.57
C ALA A 139 5.87 18.25 -1.03
N GLU A 140 6.72 19.20 -0.64
CA GLU A 140 8.15 19.16 -0.93
C GLU A 140 8.81 17.97 -0.24
N PHE A 141 8.56 17.77 1.06
CA PHE A 141 9.04 16.61 1.79
C PHE A 141 8.61 15.30 1.11
N LEU A 142 7.31 15.15 0.83
CA LEU A 142 6.78 13.93 0.21
C LEU A 142 7.36 13.71 -1.19
N SER A 143 7.53 14.79 -1.99
CA SER A 143 8.09 14.66 -3.34
C SER A 143 9.47 14.01 -3.34
N ARG A 144 10.28 14.24 -2.29
CA ARG A 144 11.58 13.61 -2.11
C ARG A 144 11.47 12.20 -1.53
N ALA A 145 10.59 12.03 -0.53
CA ALA A 145 10.43 10.77 0.20
C ALA A 145 9.80 9.64 -0.63
N VAL A 146 8.99 9.96 -1.66
CA VAL A 146 8.26 8.96 -2.46
C VAL A 146 8.79 8.82 -3.89
N SER A 147 9.91 9.45 -4.21
CA SER A 147 10.48 9.43 -5.56
C SER A 147 11.97 9.11 -5.56
N ARG A 148 12.49 8.81 -6.73
CA ARG A 148 13.92 8.68 -7.00
C ARG A 148 14.33 9.59 -8.14
N THR A 149 15.57 10.04 -8.12
CA THR A 149 16.16 10.82 -9.21
C THR A 149 16.78 9.86 -10.24
N LEU A 150 16.46 10.10 -11.50
CA LEU A 150 17.00 9.35 -12.64
C LEU A 150 18.38 9.92 -13.06
N PRO A 151 19.18 9.17 -13.84
CA PRO A 151 20.50 9.63 -14.30
C PRO A 151 20.47 10.93 -15.12
N ASP A 152 19.36 11.24 -15.77
CA ASP A 152 19.15 12.48 -16.55
C ASP A 152 18.66 13.67 -15.70
N GLY A 153 18.57 13.49 -14.37
CA GLY A 153 18.11 14.50 -13.43
C GLY A 153 16.60 14.60 -13.28
N GLN A 154 15.82 13.90 -14.08
CA GLN A 154 14.38 13.80 -13.87
C GLN A 154 14.06 12.98 -12.61
N VAL A 155 12.83 13.09 -12.13
CA VAL A 155 12.37 12.31 -10.98
C VAL A 155 11.13 11.49 -11.36
N GLU A 156 11.01 10.33 -10.78
CA GLU A 156 9.82 9.47 -10.87
C GLU A 156 9.46 8.89 -9.51
N MET A 157 8.26 8.36 -9.38
CA MET A 157 7.85 7.69 -8.12
C MET A 157 8.77 6.50 -7.83
N ALA A 158 9.17 6.34 -6.58
CA ALA A 158 9.96 5.18 -6.12
C ALA A 158 9.05 3.95 -5.94
N CYS A 159 8.44 3.51 -7.02
CA CYS A 159 7.63 2.29 -7.08
C CYS A 159 7.82 1.60 -8.42
N ASP A 160 7.77 0.28 -8.42
CA ASP A 160 7.85 -0.51 -9.65
C ASP A 160 6.62 -0.20 -10.54
N PRO A 161 6.80 0.14 -11.82
CA PRO A 161 5.68 0.42 -12.73
C PRO A 161 4.71 -0.77 -12.86
N TRP A 162 5.14 -1.99 -12.59
CA TRP A 162 4.31 -3.19 -12.62
C TRP A 162 3.18 -3.19 -11.58
N HIS A 163 3.21 -2.29 -10.59
CA HIS A 163 2.07 -2.02 -9.71
C HIS A 163 0.84 -1.43 -10.43
N LYS A 164 1.00 -0.93 -11.66
CA LYS A 164 -0.12 -0.43 -12.46
C LYS A 164 -0.93 -1.53 -13.13
N VAL A 165 -0.36 -2.72 -13.26
CA VAL A 165 -1.04 -3.87 -13.86
C VAL A 165 -2.13 -4.34 -12.91
N ALA A 166 -3.34 -4.48 -13.43
CA ALA A 166 -4.48 -4.94 -12.65
C ALA A 166 -4.24 -6.36 -12.12
N ALA A 167 -4.81 -6.67 -10.95
CA ALA A 167 -4.80 -8.05 -10.48
C ALA A 167 -5.60 -8.95 -11.43
N PRO A 168 -5.15 -10.19 -11.70
CA PRO A 168 -5.89 -11.11 -12.57
C PRO A 168 -7.24 -11.54 -11.97
N ASN A 169 -7.37 -11.51 -10.65
CA ASN A 169 -8.56 -11.92 -9.93
C ASN A 169 -9.45 -10.72 -9.61
N LEU A 170 -10.75 -10.88 -9.76
CA LEU A 170 -11.73 -9.92 -9.28
C LEU A 170 -11.65 -9.77 -7.76
N TYR A 171 -11.72 -8.54 -7.29
CA TYR A 171 -11.99 -8.27 -5.89
C TYR A 171 -13.48 -8.53 -5.59
N ARG A 172 -13.74 -9.48 -4.70
CA ARG A 172 -15.09 -9.80 -4.23
C ARG A 172 -15.29 -9.24 -2.83
N VAL A 173 -16.23 -8.31 -2.70
CA VAL A 173 -16.53 -7.67 -1.41
C VAL A 173 -17.03 -8.71 -0.40
N GLU A 174 -17.82 -9.67 -0.86
CA GLU A 174 -18.38 -10.75 -0.03
C GLU A 174 -17.26 -11.59 0.60
N ASP A 175 -16.24 -11.94 -0.18
CA ASP A 175 -15.08 -12.70 0.29
C ASP A 175 -14.25 -11.89 1.30
N ALA A 176 -14.03 -10.60 1.02
CA ALA A 176 -13.34 -9.71 1.94
C ALA A 176 -14.12 -9.55 3.26
N MET A 177 -15.43 -9.33 3.20
CA MET A 177 -16.28 -9.23 4.39
C MET A 177 -16.34 -10.54 5.16
N ALA A 178 -16.41 -11.68 4.47
CA ALA A 178 -16.38 -13.00 5.12
C ALA A 178 -15.04 -13.24 5.84
N ALA A 179 -13.94 -12.82 5.23
CA ALA A 179 -12.63 -12.86 5.88
C ALA A 179 -12.60 -11.93 7.10
N TRP A 180 -12.98 -10.67 6.97
CA TRP A 180 -12.90 -9.69 8.06
C TRP A 180 -13.74 -10.06 9.30
N ARG A 181 -14.85 -10.80 9.15
CA ARG A 181 -15.61 -11.36 10.28
C ARG A 181 -14.79 -12.32 11.16
N ARG A 182 -13.64 -12.81 10.68
CA ARG A 182 -12.73 -13.68 11.42
C ARG A 182 -11.68 -12.90 12.23
N ILE A 183 -11.62 -11.58 12.10
CA ILE A 183 -10.70 -10.73 12.86
C ILE A 183 -11.17 -10.75 14.33
N THR A 184 -10.29 -11.16 15.22
CA THR A 184 -10.54 -11.20 16.67
C THR A 184 -9.92 -10.02 17.41
N ALA A 185 -8.94 -9.36 16.79
CA ALA A 185 -8.29 -8.19 17.36
C ALA A 185 -9.24 -6.98 17.39
N PRO A 186 -9.13 -6.09 18.39
CA PRO A 186 -9.78 -4.78 18.33
C PRO A 186 -9.33 -4.00 17.09
N VAL A 187 -10.30 -3.43 16.37
CA VAL A 187 -10.05 -2.67 15.13
C VAL A 187 -10.46 -1.22 15.32
N LEU A 188 -9.52 -0.31 15.06
CA LEU A 188 -9.79 1.12 14.87
C LEU A 188 -9.87 1.39 13.36
N MET A 189 -10.97 2.00 12.92
CA MET A 189 -11.14 2.42 11.53
C MET A 189 -11.28 3.93 11.46
N LEU A 190 -10.38 4.59 10.74
CA LEU A 190 -10.40 6.02 10.50
C LEU A 190 -10.60 6.28 9.01
N ILE A 191 -11.64 7.02 8.68
CA ILE A 191 -12.01 7.37 7.31
C ILE A 191 -11.90 8.89 7.17
N ALA A 192 -11.22 9.34 6.12
CA ALA A 192 -11.13 10.77 5.82
C ALA A 192 -12.48 11.29 5.33
N GLU A 193 -12.94 12.43 5.87
CA GLU A 193 -14.05 13.20 5.30
C GLU A 193 -13.62 13.80 3.95
N ARG A 194 -14.48 13.66 2.96
CA ARG A 194 -14.27 14.21 1.61
C ARG A 194 -14.67 15.66 1.49
#